data_a23556e31d7280a79ade2940ed9343c3
#
_entry.id   a23556e31d7280a79ade2940ed9343c3
#
_cell.length_a   1.000
_cell.length_b   1.000
_cell.length_c   1.000
_cell.angle_alpha   90.00
_cell.angle_beta   90.00
_cell.angle_gamma   90.00
#
_symmetry.space_group_name_H-M   'P 1'
#
loop_
_entity.id
_entity.type
_entity.pdbx_description
1 polymer ?
#
loop_
_entity_poly.entity_id
_entity_poly.type
_entity_poly.pdbx_seq_one_letter_code
_entity_poly.pdbx_strand_id
1 'polypeptide(L)'
;IGAVYACIGLIGGAIASLPLKIYRRNGDARESITSDLWWLLNEQPTPSMSAAVMWEYLVWSLLLHGDAFAKIVRQSPNSKNISGFLPVHPFAVQVVRVGDRLAYAVKDPATQRTETLHQDDILHIPGLGFDGLRGLSPLRYSAKQAMGLSLAADEYSAKFFANGARPDYVVT
;
A
#
# COMPACT_ATOMS: atom_id res chain seq x y z
N ILE A 1 -5.48 2.66 19.01
CA ILE A 1 -4.22 2.77 18.22
C ILE A 1 -3.43 1.47 18.32
N GLY A 2 -3.20 0.89 19.50
CA GLY A 2 -2.41 -0.34 19.68
C GLY A 2 -2.97 -1.56 18.95
N ALA A 3 -4.28 -1.80 19.01
CA ALA A 3 -4.92 -2.91 18.31
C ALA A 3 -4.76 -2.84 16.80
N VAL A 4 -4.87 -1.64 16.20
CA VAL A 4 -4.66 -1.43 14.76
C VAL A 4 -3.23 -1.76 14.37
N TYR A 5 -2.26 -1.28 15.15
CA TYR A 5 -0.84 -1.58 14.93
C TYR A 5 -0.55 -3.08 15.01
N ALA A 6 -1.10 -3.77 16.02
CA ALA A 6 -0.96 -5.21 16.18
C ALA A 6 -1.56 -5.98 14.99
N CYS A 7 -2.75 -5.60 14.52
CA CYS A 7 -3.38 -6.24 13.35
C CYS A 7 -2.54 -6.04 12.07
N ILE A 8 -2.03 -4.82 11.83
CA ILE A 8 -1.17 -4.54 10.67
C ILE A 8 0.11 -5.36 10.74
N GLY A 9 0.76 -5.44 11.90
CA GLY A 9 1.96 -6.24 12.11
C GLY A 9 1.72 -7.73 11.87
N LEU A 10 0.61 -8.26 12.38
CA LEU A 10 0.23 -9.65 12.18
C LEU A 10 0.00 -9.99 10.70
N ILE A 11 -0.77 -9.16 9.99
CA ILE A 11 -1.06 -9.36 8.56
C ILE A 11 0.23 -9.21 7.74
N GLY A 12 1.02 -8.16 8.00
CA GLY A 12 2.28 -7.91 7.31
C GLY A 12 3.27 -9.04 7.48
N GLY A 13 3.51 -9.49 8.71
CA GLY A 13 4.40 -10.59 9.02
C GLY A 13 3.94 -11.93 8.43
N ALA A 14 2.63 -12.21 8.49
CA ALA A 14 2.07 -13.42 7.91
C ALA A 14 2.27 -13.46 6.38
N ILE A 15 2.01 -12.36 5.67
CA ILE A 15 2.21 -12.29 4.22
C ILE A 15 3.71 -12.32 3.86
N ALA A 16 4.55 -11.60 4.61
CA ALA A 16 5.99 -11.55 4.37
C ALA A 16 6.69 -12.89 4.58
N SER A 17 6.09 -13.81 5.35
CA SER A 17 6.61 -15.16 5.57
C SER A 17 6.27 -16.16 4.46
N LEU A 18 5.38 -15.80 3.52
CA LEU A 18 4.96 -16.69 2.44
C LEU A 18 5.99 -16.71 1.29
N PRO A 19 6.47 -17.90 0.88
CA PRO A 19 7.38 -17.98 -0.24
C PRO A 19 6.65 -17.74 -1.56
N LEU A 20 7.21 -16.86 -2.39
CA LEU A 20 6.74 -16.64 -3.75
C LEU A 20 7.30 -17.68 -4.70
N LYS A 21 6.43 -18.30 -5.51
CA LYS A 21 6.83 -19.25 -6.53
C LYS A 21 6.67 -18.64 -7.91
N ILE A 22 7.70 -18.76 -8.73
CA ILE A 22 7.67 -18.32 -10.12
C ILE A 22 7.43 -19.54 -11.02
N TYR A 23 6.48 -19.42 -11.92
CA TYR A 23 6.15 -20.48 -12.86
C TYR A 23 6.36 -20.01 -14.30
N ARG A 24 6.98 -20.87 -15.10
CA ARG A 24 7.01 -20.72 -16.55
C ARG A 24 5.90 -21.55 -17.16
N ARG A 25 5.15 -20.98 -18.07
CA ARG A 25 4.17 -21.73 -18.85
C ARG A 25 4.88 -22.46 -19.98
N ASN A 26 4.69 -23.78 -20.05
CA ASN A 26 5.20 -24.65 -21.10
C ASN A 26 4.02 -25.45 -21.67
N GLY A 27 3.41 -24.94 -22.74
CA GLY A 27 2.14 -25.47 -23.24
C GLY A 27 1.03 -25.33 -22.19
N ASP A 28 0.41 -26.44 -21.82
CA ASP A 28 -0.63 -26.51 -20.79
C ASP A 28 -0.07 -26.74 -19.37
N ALA A 29 1.21 -27.07 -19.26
CA ALA A 29 1.87 -27.30 -17.97
C ALA A 29 2.47 -26.01 -17.40
N ARG A 30 2.58 -25.97 -16.05
CA ARG A 30 3.30 -24.93 -15.32
C ARG A 30 4.50 -25.55 -14.64
N GLU A 31 5.68 -25.10 -14.99
CA GLU A 31 6.93 -25.51 -14.39
C GLU A 31 7.44 -24.46 -13.40
N SER A 32 7.74 -24.87 -12.17
CA SER A 32 8.36 -23.98 -11.19
C SER A 32 9.81 -23.72 -11.57
N ILE A 33 10.18 -22.46 -11.65
CA ILE A 33 11.55 -22.05 -11.99
C ILE A 33 12.19 -21.24 -10.87
N THR A 34 13.47 -21.48 -10.63
CA THR A 34 14.34 -20.63 -9.81
C THR A 34 15.13 -19.73 -10.74
N SER A 35 15.01 -18.42 -10.56
CA SER A 35 15.64 -17.38 -11.38
C SER A 35 16.17 -16.26 -10.51
N ASP A 36 16.96 -15.35 -11.08
CA ASP A 36 17.42 -14.15 -10.35
C ASP A 36 16.24 -13.37 -9.78
N LEU A 37 15.13 -13.30 -10.50
CA LEU A 37 13.91 -12.67 -10.02
C LEU A 37 13.35 -13.40 -8.79
N TRP A 38 13.40 -14.74 -8.75
CA TRP A 38 12.99 -15.51 -7.58
C TRP A 38 13.83 -15.13 -6.35
N TRP A 39 15.16 -15.01 -6.54
CA TRP A 39 16.07 -14.61 -5.47
C TRP A 39 15.72 -13.21 -4.93
N LEU A 40 15.52 -12.24 -5.82
CA LEU A 40 15.14 -10.87 -5.42
C LEU A 40 13.81 -10.83 -4.66
N LEU A 41 12.84 -11.65 -5.02
CA LEU A 41 11.51 -11.64 -4.40
C LEU A 41 11.44 -12.45 -3.11
N ASN A 42 12.34 -13.40 -2.86
CA ASN A 42 12.28 -14.28 -1.69
C ASN A 42 13.43 -14.07 -0.71
N GLU A 43 14.58 -13.59 -1.18
CA GLU A 43 15.78 -13.49 -0.34
C GLU A 43 16.23 -12.05 -0.15
N GLN A 44 16.70 -11.40 -1.21
CA GLN A 44 17.37 -10.12 -1.09
C GLN A 44 17.05 -9.17 -2.26
N PRO A 45 16.01 -8.32 -2.14
CA PRO A 45 15.64 -7.35 -3.17
C PRO A 45 16.66 -6.21 -3.34
N THR A 46 17.42 -5.89 -2.30
CA THR A 46 18.53 -4.93 -2.32
C THR A 46 19.64 -5.39 -1.37
N PRO A 47 20.89 -4.92 -1.53
CA PRO A 47 21.97 -5.28 -0.61
C PRO A 47 21.73 -4.94 0.86
N SER A 48 20.83 -3.98 1.13
CA SER A 48 20.54 -3.47 2.48
C SER A 48 19.22 -3.97 3.07
N MET A 49 18.44 -4.78 2.33
CA MET A 49 17.10 -5.17 2.76
C MET A 49 16.79 -6.61 2.37
N SER A 50 16.25 -7.41 3.30
CA SER A 50 15.72 -8.74 3.00
C SER A 50 14.33 -8.67 2.35
N ALA A 51 13.95 -9.72 1.63
CA ALA A 51 12.64 -9.81 1.00
C ALA A 51 11.49 -9.76 2.02
N ALA A 52 11.65 -10.39 3.18
CA ALA A 52 10.65 -10.33 4.25
C ALA A 52 10.36 -8.90 4.69
N VAL A 53 11.40 -8.09 4.92
CA VAL A 53 11.26 -6.67 5.30
C VAL A 53 10.61 -5.86 4.17
N MET A 54 10.95 -6.12 2.92
CA MET A 54 10.33 -5.47 1.77
C MET A 54 8.83 -5.77 1.70
N TRP A 55 8.45 -7.03 1.79
CA TRP A 55 7.04 -7.43 1.72
C TRP A 55 6.23 -6.91 2.89
N GLU A 56 6.78 -6.98 4.10
CA GLU A 56 6.15 -6.39 5.29
C GLU A 56 5.90 -4.89 5.09
N TYR A 57 6.89 -4.14 4.62
CA TYR A 57 6.75 -2.71 4.32
C TYR A 57 5.67 -2.45 3.26
N LEU A 58 5.64 -3.24 2.16
CA LEU A 58 4.64 -3.07 1.10
C LEU A 58 3.23 -3.36 1.62
N VAL A 59 3.05 -4.40 2.44
CA VAL A 59 1.75 -4.72 3.04
C VAL A 59 1.31 -3.63 4.02
N TRP A 60 2.22 -3.12 4.84
CA TRP A 60 1.92 -1.99 5.73
C TRP A 60 1.52 -0.74 4.95
N SER A 61 2.25 -0.42 3.88
CA SER A 61 1.91 0.70 2.99
C SER A 61 0.52 0.54 2.39
N LEU A 62 0.19 -0.66 1.94
CA LEU A 62 -1.12 -0.98 1.38
C LEU A 62 -2.25 -0.76 2.39
N LEU A 63 -2.10 -1.27 3.61
CA LEU A 63 -3.10 -1.16 4.67
C LEU A 63 -3.26 0.28 5.18
N LEU A 64 -2.15 0.99 5.36
CA LEU A 64 -2.15 2.35 5.90
C LEU A 64 -2.55 3.41 4.86
N HIS A 65 -2.10 3.25 3.63
CA HIS A 65 -2.18 4.31 2.61
C HIS A 65 -3.08 3.94 1.42
N GLY A 66 -3.41 2.66 1.26
CA GLY A 66 -4.22 2.16 0.16
C GLY A 66 -3.43 1.75 -1.08
N ASP A 67 -2.14 2.02 -1.11
CA ASP A 67 -1.24 1.64 -2.19
C ASP A 67 0.12 1.23 -1.64
N ALA A 68 0.81 0.36 -2.36
CA ALA A 68 2.21 0.05 -2.13
C ALA A 68 3.01 0.20 -3.42
N PHE A 69 4.20 0.76 -3.30
CA PHE A 69 5.08 1.04 -4.44
C PHE A 69 6.49 0.53 -4.19
N ALA A 70 7.09 -0.05 -5.22
CA ALA A 70 8.53 -0.32 -5.25
C ALA A 70 9.09 0.03 -6.63
N LYS A 71 10.13 0.84 -6.67
CA LYS A 71 10.88 1.13 -7.90
C LYS A 71 11.61 -0.12 -8.33
N ILE A 72 11.50 -0.48 -9.61
CA ILE A 72 12.22 -1.58 -10.22
C ILE A 72 13.58 -1.05 -10.66
N VAL A 73 14.63 -1.56 -10.04
CA VAL A 73 16.01 -1.23 -10.39
C VAL A 73 16.49 -2.22 -11.44
N ARG A 74 17.05 -1.68 -12.54
CA ARG A 74 17.59 -2.49 -13.63
C ARG A 74 19.12 -2.40 -13.67
N GLN A 75 19.75 -3.40 -14.25
CA GLN A 75 21.23 -3.41 -14.41
C GLN A 75 21.74 -2.25 -15.27
N SER A 76 20.96 -1.84 -16.27
CA SER A 76 21.18 -0.66 -17.08
C SER A 76 19.84 -0.10 -17.57
N PRO A 77 19.77 1.17 -18.01
CA PRO A 77 18.51 1.83 -18.40
C PRO A 77 17.70 1.08 -19.47
N ASN A 78 18.39 0.35 -20.37
CA ASN A 78 17.76 -0.40 -21.46
C ASN A 78 17.70 -1.92 -21.19
N SER A 79 18.15 -2.36 -20.02
CA SER A 79 18.13 -3.79 -19.67
C SER A 79 16.74 -4.23 -19.25
N LYS A 80 16.33 -5.43 -19.70
CA LYS A 80 15.15 -6.09 -19.16
C LYS A 80 15.43 -6.80 -17.83
N ASN A 81 16.72 -6.99 -17.48
CA ASN A 81 17.11 -7.68 -16.27
C ASN A 81 16.91 -6.77 -15.05
N ILE A 82 16.13 -7.26 -14.11
CA ILE A 82 15.88 -6.59 -12.83
C ILE A 82 17.05 -6.93 -11.90
N SER A 83 17.61 -5.92 -11.27
CA SER A 83 18.69 -6.04 -10.28
C SER A 83 18.21 -5.77 -8.85
N GLY A 84 16.98 -5.27 -8.67
CA GLY A 84 16.44 -5.04 -7.34
C GLY A 84 15.08 -4.37 -7.33
N PHE A 85 14.52 -4.31 -6.12
CA PHE A 85 13.28 -3.59 -5.83
C PHE A 85 13.52 -2.62 -4.67
N LEU A 86 13.24 -1.36 -4.88
CA LEU A 86 13.39 -0.33 -3.86
C LEU A 86 12.00 0.18 -3.44
N PRO A 87 11.52 -0.17 -2.23
CA PRO A 87 10.25 0.33 -1.72
C PRO A 87 10.22 1.85 -1.66
N VAL A 88 9.08 2.43 -2.04
CA VAL A 88 8.87 3.88 -2.07
C VAL A 88 7.64 4.22 -1.24
N HIS A 89 7.77 5.25 -0.41
CA HIS A 89 6.67 5.68 0.44
C HIS A 89 5.51 6.24 -0.41
N PRO A 90 4.25 5.81 -0.19
CA PRO A 90 3.11 6.22 -1.01
C PRO A 90 2.88 7.72 -1.12
N PHE A 91 3.27 8.51 -0.12
CA PHE A 91 3.18 9.97 -0.16
C PHE A 91 4.25 10.62 -1.06
N ALA A 92 5.33 9.90 -1.36
CA ALA A 92 6.36 10.37 -2.30
C ALA A 92 5.98 10.11 -3.77
N VAL A 93 4.87 9.39 -4.02
CA VAL A 93 4.46 8.98 -5.37
C VAL A 93 3.18 9.70 -5.77
N GLN A 94 3.23 10.45 -6.85
CA GLN A 94 2.07 10.98 -7.55
C GLN A 94 1.81 10.13 -8.79
N VAL A 95 0.63 9.52 -8.88
CA VAL A 95 0.21 8.72 -10.03
C VAL A 95 -0.58 9.61 -10.97
N VAL A 96 -0.20 9.61 -12.24
CA VAL A 96 -0.89 10.37 -13.29
C VAL A 96 -1.15 9.47 -14.50
N ARG A 97 -2.22 9.72 -15.21
CA ARG A 97 -2.53 9.03 -16.46
C ARG A 97 -2.00 9.84 -17.64
N VAL A 98 -1.23 9.18 -18.49
CA VAL A 98 -0.70 9.76 -19.73
C VAL A 98 -1.13 8.87 -20.89
N GLY A 99 -2.19 9.27 -21.59
CA GLY A 99 -2.88 8.42 -22.56
C GLY A 99 -3.46 7.17 -21.90
N ASP A 100 -3.12 5.99 -22.41
CA ASP A 100 -3.58 4.70 -21.88
C ASP A 100 -2.65 4.11 -20.82
N ARG A 101 -1.57 4.79 -20.47
CA ARG A 101 -0.56 4.32 -19.52
C ARG A 101 -0.52 5.19 -18.26
N LEU A 102 -0.03 4.60 -17.17
CA LEU A 102 0.26 5.32 -15.94
C LEU A 102 1.71 5.80 -15.93
N ALA A 103 1.92 6.99 -15.43
CA ALA A 103 3.22 7.54 -15.11
C ALA A 103 3.24 7.91 -13.62
N TYR A 104 4.42 7.80 -13.02
CA TYR A 104 4.62 7.94 -11.59
C TYR A 104 5.70 8.98 -11.33
N ALA A 105 5.31 10.14 -10.80
CA ALA A 105 6.25 11.14 -10.33
C ALA A 105 6.66 10.78 -8.90
N VAL A 106 7.91 10.37 -8.74
CA VAL A 106 8.48 9.92 -7.46
C VAL A 106 9.41 11.01 -6.94
N LYS A 107 9.07 11.57 -5.79
CA LYS A 107 9.89 12.58 -5.12
C LYS A 107 10.85 11.91 -4.14
N ASP A 108 12.14 12.09 -4.35
CA ASP A 108 13.16 11.65 -3.41
C ASP A 108 13.18 12.56 -2.16
N PRO A 109 12.94 12.03 -0.96
CA PRO A 109 12.90 12.85 0.25
C PRO A 109 14.27 13.46 0.61
N ALA A 110 15.38 12.83 0.24
CA ALA A 110 16.71 13.30 0.57
C ALA A 110 17.18 14.42 -0.37
N THR A 111 16.99 14.25 -1.68
CA THR A 111 17.47 15.20 -2.69
C THR A 111 16.41 16.20 -3.14
N GLN A 112 15.14 15.99 -2.75
CA GLN A 112 13.95 16.74 -3.18
C GLN A 112 13.75 16.74 -4.72
N ARG A 113 14.47 15.92 -5.44
CA ARG A 113 14.32 15.77 -6.90
C ARG A 113 13.13 14.86 -7.18
N THR A 114 12.42 15.18 -8.25
CA THR A 114 11.31 14.36 -8.75
C THR A 114 11.77 13.61 -9.99
N GLU A 115 11.64 12.30 -9.96
CA GLU A 115 11.90 11.41 -11.09
C GLU A 115 10.54 10.92 -11.62
N THR A 116 10.38 10.93 -12.94
CA THR A 116 9.18 10.35 -13.57
C THR A 116 9.49 8.95 -14.06
N LEU A 117 8.78 7.96 -13.51
CA LEU A 117 8.89 6.56 -13.88
C LEU A 117 7.72 6.14 -14.75
N HIS A 118 7.99 5.25 -15.70
CA HIS A 118 6.94 4.56 -16.46
C HIS A 118 6.38 3.39 -15.66
N GLN A 119 5.19 2.93 -16.00
CA GLN A 119 4.55 1.80 -15.31
C GLN A 119 5.38 0.51 -15.36
N ASP A 120 6.31 0.37 -16.30
CA ASP A 120 7.19 -0.80 -16.43
C ASP A 120 8.40 -0.74 -15.47
N ASP A 121 8.63 0.40 -14.82
CA ASP A 121 9.77 0.65 -13.92
C ASP A 121 9.36 0.83 -12.46
N ILE A 122 8.09 0.58 -12.16
CA ILE A 122 7.57 0.62 -10.80
C ILE A 122 6.58 -0.53 -10.58
N LEU A 123 6.75 -1.25 -9.48
CA LEU A 123 5.74 -2.16 -8.98
C LEU A 123 4.72 -1.32 -8.21
N HIS A 124 3.51 -1.25 -8.71
CA HIS A 124 2.37 -0.65 -8.02
C HIS A 124 1.37 -1.73 -7.63
N ILE A 125 1.11 -1.85 -6.34
CA ILE A 125 0.11 -2.75 -5.78
C ILE A 125 -1.01 -1.87 -5.22
N PRO A 126 -2.12 -1.71 -5.94
CA PRO A 126 -3.25 -0.94 -5.46
C PRO A 126 -4.07 -1.74 -4.45
N GLY A 127 -4.62 -1.06 -3.45
CA GLY A 127 -5.54 -1.62 -2.47
C GLY A 127 -6.96 -1.76 -2.98
N LEU A 128 -7.85 -2.09 -2.06
CA LEU A 128 -9.28 -2.20 -2.34
C LEU A 128 -9.84 -0.87 -2.87
N GLY A 129 -10.88 -0.94 -3.72
CA GLY A 129 -11.53 0.25 -4.26
C GLY A 129 -10.65 1.06 -5.22
N PHE A 130 -9.78 0.39 -5.98
CA PHE A 130 -8.93 1.02 -6.98
C PHE A 130 -9.76 1.79 -8.02
N ASP A 131 -9.51 3.10 -8.14
CA ASP A 131 -10.22 4.02 -9.03
C ASP A 131 -9.57 4.15 -10.43
N GLY A 132 -8.56 3.36 -10.71
CA GLY A 132 -7.75 3.42 -11.93
C GLY A 132 -6.45 4.21 -11.76
N LEU A 133 -6.23 4.87 -10.63
CA LEU A 133 -5.00 5.57 -10.26
C LEU A 133 -4.50 5.17 -8.89
N ARG A 134 -5.39 5.12 -7.88
CA ARG A 134 -5.03 4.84 -6.48
C ARG A 134 -6.03 3.90 -5.83
N GLY A 135 -5.55 3.12 -4.87
CA GLY A 135 -6.38 2.33 -3.98
C GLY A 135 -6.85 3.11 -2.75
N LEU A 136 -7.87 2.61 -2.09
CA LEU A 136 -8.37 3.14 -0.83
C LEU A 136 -7.66 2.46 0.35
N SER A 137 -7.26 3.26 1.33
CA SER A 137 -6.81 2.72 2.61
C SER A 137 -8.01 2.23 3.43
N PRO A 138 -8.07 0.94 3.81
CA PRO A 138 -9.12 0.43 4.68
C PRO A 138 -9.20 1.20 6.01
N LEU A 139 -8.05 1.57 6.56
CA LEU A 139 -7.97 2.30 7.82
C LEU A 139 -8.47 3.74 7.70
N ARG A 140 -8.07 4.45 6.64
CA ARG A 140 -8.56 5.82 6.42
C ARG A 140 -10.06 5.84 6.16
N TYR A 141 -10.58 4.85 5.44
CA TYR A 141 -12.02 4.71 5.18
C TYR A 141 -12.78 4.46 6.49
N SER A 142 -12.36 3.48 7.29
CA SER A 142 -12.98 3.15 8.58
C SER A 142 -12.83 4.28 9.60
N ALA A 143 -11.67 4.93 9.67
CA ALA A 143 -11.44 6.06 10.56
C ALA A 143 -12.34 7.25 10.21
N LYS A 144 -12.54 7.53 8.93
CA LYS A 144 -13.42 8.62 8.48
C LYS A 144 -14.88 8.39 8.90
N GLN A 145 -15.35 7.14 8.83
CA GLN A 145 -16.70 6.80 9.30
C GLN A 145 -16.83 6.88 10.83
N ALA A 146 -15.84 6.34 11.56
CA ALA A 146 -15.83 6.41 13.02
C ALA A 146 -15.76 7.86 13.54
N MET A 147 -14.95 8.70 12.93
CA MET A 147 -14.88 10.13 13.27
C MET A 147 -16.20 10.86 12.96
N GLY A 148 -16.85 10.55 11.84
CA GLY A 148 -18.15 11.12 11.52
C GLY A 148 -19.23 10.77 12.56
N LEU A 149 -19.25 9.51 13.01
CA LEU A 149 -20.17 9.06 14.06
C LEU A 149 -19.86 9.71 15.41
N SER A 150 -18.58 9.82 15.78
CA SER A 150 -18.15 10.49 17.03
C SER A 150 -18.56 11.95 17.05
N LEU A 151 -18.32 12.70 15.97
CA LEU A 151 -18.71 14.10 15.87
C LEU A 151 -20.24 14.27 15.96
N ALA A 152 -21.01 13.39 15.33
CA ALA A 152 -22.48 13.42 15.42
C ALA A 152 -22.98 13.12 16.84
N ALA A 153 -22.35 12.16 17.54
CA ALA A 153 -22.64 11.84 18.93
C ALA A 153 -22.32 13.00 19.89
N ASP A 154 -21.17 13.65 19.68
CA ASP A 154 -20.74 14.82 20.47
C ASP A 154 -21.69 15.99 20.25
N GLU A 155 -22.10 16.26 19.01
CA GLU A 155 -23.07 17.33 18.69
C GLU A 155 -24.45 17.04 19.31
N TYR A 156 -24.90 15.79 19.24
CA TYR A 156 -26.15 15.37 19.88
C TYR A 156 -26.09 15.54 21.40
N SER A 157 -25.01 15.09 22.02
CA SER A 157 -24.80 15.22 23.47
C SER A 157 -24.77 16.68 23.90
N ALA A 158 -24.06 17.55 23.16
CA ALA A 158 -23.99 18.98 23.43
C ALA A 158 -25.37 19.63 23.37
N LYS A 159 -26.19 19.31 22.35
CA LYS A 159 -27.56 19.79 22.21
C LYS A 159 -28.49 19.28 23.33
N PHE A 160 -28.33 18.00 23.69
CA PHE A 160 -29.10 17.39 24.76
C PHE A 160 -28.84 18.06 26.12
N PHE A 161 -27.57 18.30 26.45
CA PHE A 161 -27.20 19.00 27.69
C PHE A 161 -27.57 20.52 27.65
N ALA A 162 -27.43 21.15 26.51
CA ALA A 162 -27.82 22.56 26.34
C ALA A 162 -29.33 22.79 26.56
N ASN A 163 -30.15 21.79 26.22
CA ASN A 163 -31.60 21.80 26.45
C ASN A 163 -32.00 21.32 27.87
N GLY A 164 -31.05 21.29 28.81
CA GLY A 164 -31.30 20.93 30.19
C GLY A 164 -31.52 19.44 30.45
N ALA A 165 -31.02 18.59 29.55
CA ALA A 165 -31.09 17.11 29.64
C ALA A 165 -32.51 16.57 29.86
N ARG A 166 -33.51 17.25 29.34
CA ARG A 166 -34.92 16.82 29.43
C ARG A 166 -35.24 15.91 28.27
N PRO A 167 -35.72 14.66 28.49
CA PRO A 167 -36.20 13.81 27.41
C PRO A 167 -37.49 14.42 26.82
N ASP A 168 -37.63 14.33 25.48
CA ASP A 168 -38.79 14.87 24.75
C ASP A 168 -40.10 14.11 24.99
N TYR A 169 -40.10 13.09 25.86
CA TYR A 169 -41.27 12.27 26.16
C TYR A 169 -41.66 12.35 27.61
N VAL A 170 -42.84 12.82 27.84
CA VAL A 170 -43.59 12.64 29.10
C VAL A 170 -44.60 11.53 28.86
N VAL A 171 -44.40 10.36 29.48
CA VAL A 171 -45.40 9.31 29.49
C VAL A 171 -46.46 9.70 30.51
N THR A 172 -47.66 10.03 30.04
CA THR A 172 -48.85 10.21 30.88
C THR A 172 -49.59 8.86 30.97
#